data_155f6c6fd5536798b60d8b9e1bed9af1
#
_entry.id   155f6c6fd5536798b60d8b9e1bed9af1
#
_cell.length_a   1.000
_cell.length_b   1.000
_cell.length_c   1.000
_cell.angle_alpha   90.00
_cell.angle_beta   90.00
_cell.angle_gamma   90.00
#
_symmetry.space_group_name_H-M   'P 1'
#
loop_
_entity.id
_entity.type
_entity.pdbx_description
1 polymer ?
#
loop_
_entity_poly.entity_id
_entity_poly.type
_entity_poly.pdbx_seq_one_letter_code
_entity_poly.pdbx_strand_id
1 'polypeptide(L)'
;TPYFRGMSESLEKYTRRGIRSGYFSTLIGVTLVLFLVGILLSGLFILQNIERETKEGLQGDVFFKADQSVENIQAIRQKISTWKEFKRVVFVSPDQALKQFSGAESDQILEVLEGENPIPPTVSFNPSLPFATPSGMEKIRSRLLREFPTAVAEVSYDATSFEKVNGGF
;
A
#
# COMPACT_ATOMS: atom_id res chain seq x y z
N THR A 1 -62.96 16.32 -47.36
CA THR A 1 -63.82 15.84 -46.28
C THR A 1 -63.09 16.00 -44.94
N PRO A 2 -63.64 16.76 -44.01
CA PRO A 2 -62.93 17.16 -42.77
C PRO A 2 -62.65 15.97 -41.79
N TYR A 3 -63.29 14.87 -41.94
CA TYR A 3 -63.19 13.72 -41.07
C TYR A 3 -61.82 13.00 -41.13
N PHE A 4 -61.18 12.99 -42.28
CA PHE A 4 -59.85 12.34 -42.44
C PHE A 4 -58.69 13.13 -41.90
N ARG A 5 -58.81 14.45 -41.76
CA ARG A 5 -57.75 15.33 -41.31
C ARG A 5 -57.54 15.27 -39.80
N GLY A 6 -58.59 15.05 -39.02
CA GLY A 6 -58.51 14.91 -37.56
C GLY A 6 -57.93 13.58 -37.10
N MET A 7 -58.09 12.53 -37.91
CA MET A 7 -57.61 11.18 -37.59
C MET A 7 -56.11 11.02 -37.86
N SER A 8 -55.58 11.74 -38.87
CA SER A 8 -54.13 11.74 -39.13
C SER A 8 -53.34 12.57 -38.08
N GLU A 9 -53.86 13.66 -37.61
CA GLU A 9 -53.19 14.45 -36.55
C GLU A 9 -53.16 13.75 -35.19
N SER A 10 -54.20 12.99 -34.86
CA SER A 10 -54.22 12.22 -33.62
C SER A 10 -53.24 11.03 -33.66
N LEU A 11 -53.13 10.35 -34.76
CA LEU A 11 -52.18 9.25 -34.97
C LEU A 11 -50.72 9.75 -34.95
N GLU A 12 -50.40 10.89 -35.53
CA GLU A 12 -49.08 11.48 -35.47
C GLU A 12 -48.64 11.87 -34.04
N LYS A 13 -49.60 12.40 -33.26
CA LYS A 13 -49.34 12.74 -31.85
C LYS A 13 -49.07 11.50 -30.98
N TYR A 14 -49.76 10.43 -31.19
CA TYR A 14 -49.58 9.16 -30.46
C TYR A 14 -48.26 8.47 -30.85
N THR A 15 -47.89 8.48 -32.11
CA THR A 15 -46.65 7.88 -32.61
C THR A 15 -45.42 8.66 -32.11
N ARG A 16 -45.44 9.96 -32.14
CA ARG A 16 -44.33 10.79 -31.62
C ARG A 16 -44.13 10.65 -30.10
N ARG A 17 -45.19 10.51 -29.31
CA ARG A 17 -45.07 10.25 -27.87
C ARG A 17 -44.53 8.86 -27.56
N GLY A 18 -44.94 7.84 -28.27
CA GLY A 18 -44.48 6.45 -28.10
C GLY A 18 -42.99 6.30 -28.44
N ILE A 19 -42.53 6.93 -29.52
CA ILE A 19 -41.13 6.88 -29.95
C ILE A 19 -40.22 7.57 -28.93
N ARG A 20 -40.60 8.76 -28.41
CA ARG A 20 -39.83 9.47 -27.38
C ARG A 20 -39.75 8.68 -26.08
N SER A 21 -40.85 8.04 -25.66
CA SER A 21 -40.86 7.21 -24.44
C SER A 21 -39.95 5.98 -24.57
N GLY A 22 -39.97 5.31 -25.74
CA GLY A 22 -39.11 4.16 -26.03
C GLY A 22 -37.63 4.53 -26.06
N TYR A 23 -37.27 5.64 -26.67
CA TYR A 23 -35.90 6.14 -26.70
C TYR A 23 -35.36 6.48 -25.29
N PHE A 24 -36.14 7.13 -24.45
CA PHE A 24 -35.77 7.44 -23.08
C PHE A 24 -35.55 6.17 -22.24
N SER A 25 -36.44 5.20 -22.38
CA SER A 25 -36.29 3.92 -21.65
C SER A 25 -35.01 3.18 -22.07
N THR A 26 -34.74 3.12 -23.37
CA THR A 26 -33.54 2.46 -23.90
C THR A 26 -32.28 3.21 -23.46
N LEU A 27 -32.27 4.54 -23.50
CA LEU A 27 -31.15 5.36 -23.09
C LEU A 27 -30.83 5.16 -21.60
N ILE A 28 -31.86 5.17 -20.75
CA ILE A 28 -31.72 4.91 -19.31
C ILE A 28 -31.17 3.49 -19.08
N GLY A 29 -31.68 2.49 -19.79
CA GLY A 29 -31.20 1.11 -19.66
C GLY A 29 -29.73 0.95 -20.02
N VAL A 30 -29.32 1.51 -21.16
CA VAL A 30 -27.91 1.47 -21.60
C VAL A 30 -26.99 2.22 -20.61
N THR A 31 -27.44 3.38 -20.17
CA THR A 31 -26.67 4.17 -19.20
C THR A 31 -26.47 3.42 -17.88
N LEU A 32 -27.52 2.77 -17.39
CA LEU A 32 -27.45 1.96 -16.17
C LEU A 32 -26.48 0.79 -16.31
N VAL A 33 -26.54 0.08 -17.43
CA VAL A 33 -25.61 -1.04 -17.70
C VAL A 33 -24.17 -0.56 -17.77
N LEU A 34 -23.88 0.52 -18.49
CA LEU A 34 -22.55 1.10 -18.57
C LEU A 34 -22.04 1.59 -17.20
N PHE A 35 -22.93 2.15 -16.40
CA PHE A 35 -22.60 2.59 -15.03
C PHE A 35 -22.23 1.40 -14.13
N LEU A 36 -23.00 0.31 -14.19
CA LEU A 36 -22.68 -0.92 -13.44
C LEU A 36 -21.35 -1.54 -13.88
N VAL A 37 -21.11 -1.60 -15.18
CA VAL A 37 -19.83 -2.09 -15.73
C VAL A 37 -18.67 -1.20 -15.26
N GLY A 38 -18.85 0.12 -15.26
CA GLY A 38 -17.88 1.07 -14.74
C GLY A 38 -17.53 0.85 -13.27
N ILE A 39 -18.54 0.63 -12.42
CA ILE A 39 -18.34 0.32 -11.00
C ILE A 39 -17.57 -1.00 -10.83
N LEU A 40 -17.92 -2.04 -11.55
CA LEU A 40 -17.23 -3.33 -11.48
C LEU A 40 -15.76 -3.22 -11.88
N LEU A 41 -15.46 -2.55 -12.99
CA LEU A 41 -14.10 -2.34 -13.45
C LEU A 41 -13.29 -1.48 -12.46
N SER A 42 -13.89 -0.42 -11.92
CA SER A 42 -13.27 0.42 -10.88
C SER A 42 -12.98 -0.37 -9.62
N GLY A 43 -13.90 -1.22 -9.18
CA GLY A 43 -13.72 -2.07 -8.01
C GLY A 43 -12.55 -3.06 -8.17
N LEU A 44 -12.44 -3.70 -9.32
CA LEU A 44 -11.34 -4.61 -9.63
C LEU A 44 -9.98 -3.88 -9.64
N PHE A 45 -9.95 -2.68 -10.22
CA PHE A 45 -8.73 -1.87 -10.26
C PHE A 45 -8.28 -1.41 -8.86
N ILE A 46 -9.22 -0.99 -8.02
CA ILE A 46 -8.95 -0.59 -6.64
C ILE A 46 -8.42 -1.77 -5.82
N LEU A 47 -9.04 -2.94 -5.92
CA LEU A 47 -8.60 -4.14 -5.19
C LEU A 47 -7.16 -4.53 -5.52
N GLN A 48 -6.77 -4.52 -6.78
CA GLN A 48 -5.40 -4.82 -7.20
C GLN A 48 -4.38 -3.81 -6.66
N ASN A 49 -4.75 -2.52 -6.65
CA ASN A 49 -3.85 -1.48 -6.14
C ASN A 49 -3.72 -1.52 -4.61
N ILE A 50 -4.80 -1.78 -3.87
CA ILE A 50 -4.75 -1.89 -2.40
C ILE A 50 -3.85 -3.05 -1.97
N GLU A 51 -3.98 -4.20 -2.60
CA GLU A 51 -3.12 -5.35 -2.27
C GLU A 51 -1.65 -5.02 -2.47
N ARG A 52 -1.33 -4.37 -3.57
CA ARG A 52 0.04 -3.97 -3.88
C ARG A 52 0.61 -2.97 -2.88
N GLU A 53 -0.13 -1.90 -2.57
CA GLU A 53 0.28 -0.90 -1.59
C GLU A 53 0.44 -1.49 -0.19
N THR A 54 -0.47 -2.36 0.24
CA THR A 54 -0.41 -2.99 1.56
C THR A 54 0.81 -3.89 1.69
N LYS A 55 1.09 -4.74 0.70
CA LYS A 55 2.27 -5.62 0.72
C LYS A 55 3.59 -4.85 0.65
N GLU A 56 3.64 -3.79 -0.16
CA GLU A 56 4.82 -2.94 -0.27
C GLU A 56 4.97 -1.95 0.89
N GLY A 57 3.90 -1.70 1.65
CA GLY A 57 3.88 -0.90 2.88
C GLY A 57 4.38 -1.65 4.11
N LEU A 58 4.52 -2.98 4.04
CA LEU A 58 5.07 -3.78 5.12
C LEU A 58 6.55 -3.43 5.33
N GLN A 59 6.95 -3.32 6.57
CA GLN A 59 8.27 -2.84 6.98
C GLN A 59 8.98 -3.86 7.85
N GLY A 60 10.29 -3.96 7.66
CA GLY A 60 11.20 -4.63 8.57
C GLY A 60 12.29 -3.69 9.02
N ASP A 61 12.91 -3.98 10.13
CA ASP A 61 13.96 -3.18 10.73
C ASP A 61 15.21 -4.02 10.98
N VAL A 62 16.36 -3.48 10.61
CA VAL A 62 17.66 -4.08 10.85
C VAL A 62 18.33 -3.33 12.00
N PHE A 63 18.55 -4.03 13.10
CA PHE A 63 19.27 -3.51 14.26
C PHE A 63 20.74 -3.88 14.17
N PHE A 64 21.60 -2.91 14.38
CA PHE A 64 23.04 -3.08 14.35
C PHE A 64 23.62 -3.25 15.76
N LYS A 65 24.78 -3.89 15.85
CA LYS A 65 25.52 -4.00 17.11
C LYS A 65 26.00 -2.64 17.57
N ALA A 66 26.11 -2.46 18.90
CA ALA A 66 26.44 -1.17 19.51
C ALA A 66 27.83 -0.60 19.14
N ASP A 67 28.75 -1.46 18.68
CA ASP A 67 30.10 -1.10 18.26
C ASP A 67 30.21 -0.58 16.82
N GLN A 68 29.09 -0.57 16.08
CA GLN A 68 29.07 -0.13 14.68
C GLN A 68 29.02 1.40 14.58
N SER A 69 29.90 1.96 13.74
CA SER A 69 29.88 3.38 13.42
C SER A 69 28.73 3.74 12.47
N VAL A 70 28.28 4.99 12.51
CA VAL A 70 27.25 5.49 11.61
C VAL A 70 27.69 5.38 10.15
N GLU A 71 28.97 5.63 9.85
CA GLU A 71 29.53 5.50 8.50
C GLU A 71 29.43 4.06 7.99
N ASN A 72 29.73 3.08 8.83
CA ASN A 72 29.63 1.67 8.48
C ASN A 72 28.17 1.24 8.23
N ILE A 73 27.24 1.69 9.08
CA ILE A 73 25.81 1.44 8.90
C ILE A 73 25.30 2.06 7.60
N GLN A 74 25.71 3.28 7.27
CA GLN A 74 25.36 3.94 6.01
C GLN A 74 25.92 3.20 4.78
N ALA A 75 27.15 2.68 4.88
CA ALA A 75 27.74 1.88 3.81
C ALA A 75 26.97 0.57 3.59
N ILE A 76 26.56 -0.11 4.66
CA ILE A 76 25.73 -1.31 4.60
C ILE A 76 24.37 -0.98 4.00
N ARG A 77 23.71 0.10 4.43
CA ARG A 77 22.44 0.57 3.88
C ARG A 77 22.54 0.78 2.37
N GLN A 78 23.59 1.47 1.92
CA GLN A 78 23.81 1.71 0.50
C GLN A 78 24.02 0.41 -0.28
N LYS A 79 24.73 -0.54 0.27
CA LYS A 79 24.97 -1.84 -0.35
C LYS A 79 23.68 -2.65 -0.48
N ILE A 80 22.89 -2.75 0.58
CA ILE A 80 21.63 -3.52 0.57
C ILE A 80 20.54 -2.84 -0.26
N SER A 81 20.58 -1.52 -0.42
CA SER A 81 19.61 -0.80 -1.26
C SER A 81 19.69 -1.20 -2.74
N THR A 82 20.79 -1.81 -3.18
CA THR A 82 20.94 -2.36 -4.54
C THR A 82 20.37 -3.76 -4.70
N TRP A 83 19.98 -4.42 -3.61
CA TRP A 83 19.45 -5.77 -3.66
C TRP A 83 18.01 -5.78 -4.17
N LYS A 84 17.67 -6.76 -4.99
CA LYS A 84 16.33 -6.93 -5.56
C LYS A 84 15.24 -7.25 -4.53
N GLU A 85 15.63 -7.72 -3.35
CA GLU A 85 14.75 -8.06 -2.24
C GLU A 85 14.11 -6.83 -1.61
N PHE A 86 14.70 -5.65 -1.78
CA PHE A 86 14.24 -4.41 -1.18
C PHE A 86 13.64 -3.46 -2.21
N LYS A 87 12.50 -2.88 -1.88
CA LYS A 87 11.91 -1.75 -2.61
C LYS A 87 12.48 -0.43 -2.12
N ARG A 88 12.65 -0.31 -0.81
CA ARG A 88 13.13 0.91 -0.14
C ARG A 88 13.96 0.54 1.07
N VAL A 89 15.03 1.27 1.28
CA VAL A 89 15.92 1.14 2.45
C VAL A 89 16.24 2.52 2.98
N VAL A 90 15.96 2.76 4.26
CA VAL A 90 16.12 4.06 4.92
C VAL A 90 16.87 3.90 6.22
N PHE A 91 17.88 4.75 6.43
CA PHE A 91 18.51 4.89 7.73
C PHE A 91 17.61 5.69 8.67
N VAL A 92 17.41 5.17 9.87
CA VAL A 92 16.67 5.83 10.95
C VAL A 92 17.63 6.10 12.09
N SER A 93 17.90 7.38 12.36
CA SER A 93 18.74 7.76 13.49
C SER A 93 18.03 7.45 14.81
N PRO A 94 18.79 7.27 15.94
CA PRO A 94 18.19 7.06 17.24
C PRO A 94 17.14 8.10 17.62
N ASP A 95 17.38 9.37 17.32
CA ASP A 95 16.45 10.46 17.60
C ASP A 95 15.17 10.39 16.75
N GLN A 96 15.30 10.02 15.48
CA GLN A 96 14.14 9.79 14.61
C GLN A 96 13.31 8.59 15.06
N ALA A 97 13.96 7.51 15.47
CA ALA A 97 13.31 6.34 16.02
C ALA A 97 12.52 6.67 17.28
N LEU A 98 13.12 7.42 18.20
CA LEU A 98 12.45 7.86 19.41
C LEU A 98 11.19 8.69 19.11
N LYS A 99 11.26 9.64 18.18
CA LYS A 99 10.12 10.45 17.76
C LYS A 99 9.01 9.62 17.10
N GLN A 100 9.36 8.57 16.37
CA GLN A 100 8.38 7.66 15.77
C GLN A 100 7.64 6.82 16.82
N PHE A 101 8.33 6.35 17.86
CA PHE A 101 7.75 5.49 18.89
C PHE A 101 6.98 6.26 19.97
N SER A 102 7.46 7.43 20.35
CA SER A 102 6.93 8.19 21.47
C SER A 102 6.20 9.49 21.07
N GLY A 103 6.26 9.90 19.82
CA GLY A 103 5.54 11.08 19.32
C GLY A 103 5.90 12.35 20.09
N ALA A 104 4.88 13.03 20.63
CA ALA A 104 5.03 14.27 21.40
C ALA A 104 5.67 14.07 22.78
N GLU A 105 5.75 12.84 23.28
CA GLU A 105 6.33 12.52 24.60
C GLU A 105 7.84 12.23 24.55
N SER A 106 8.44 12.30 23.36
CA SER A 106 9.87 12.01 23.15
C SER A 106 10.79 12.83 24.04
N ASP A 107 10.48 14.11 24.25
CA ASP A 107 11.31 15.01 25.07
C ASP A 107 11.22 14.65 26.57
N GLN A 108 10.05 14.23 27.03
CA GLN A 108 9.86 13.77 28.42
C GLN A 108 10.57 12.45 28.70
N ILE A 109 10.60 11.55 27.71
CA ILE A 109 11.31 10.28 27.81
C ILE A 109 12.82 10.50 27.86
N LEU A 110 13.36 11.40 27.05
CA LEU A 110 14.78 11.78 27.07
C LEU A 110 15.16 12.43 28.40
N GLU A 111 14.28 13.25 28.98
CA GLU A 111 14.52 13.86 30.30
C GLU A 111 14.62 12.81 31.41
N VAL A 112 13.75 11.80 31.38
CA VAL A 112 13.76 10.67 32.34
C VAL A 112 15.00 9.79 32.16
N LEU A 113 15.51 9.67 30.94
CA LEU A 113 16.71 8.88 30.60
C LEU A 113 18.02 9.67 30.65
N GLU A 114 18.03 10.82 31.32
CA GLU A 114 19.23 11.68 31.50
C GLU A 114 19.86 12.10 30.15
N GLY A 115 19.05 12.21 29.09
CA GLY A 115 19.48 12.58 27.74
C GLY A 115 20.08 11.44 26.93
N GLU A 116 20.20 10.24 27.48
CA GLU A 116 20.67 9.07 26.74
C GLU A 116 19.50 8.39 25.98
N ASN A 117 19.64 8.26 24.67
CA ASN A 117 18.66 7.56 23.84
C ASN A 117 19.00 6.05 23.80
N PRO A 118 18.14 5.18 24.38
CA PRO A 118 18.41 3.75 24.43
C PRO A 118 18.18 3.03 23.10
N ILE A 119 17.61 3.73 22.08
CA ILE A 119 17.30 3.13 20.79
C ILE A 119 18.55 3.10 19.92
N PRO A 120 18.98 1.92 19.43
CA PRO A 120 20.14 1.82 18.56
C PRO A 120 19.84 2.39 17.16
N PRO A 121 20.87 2.80 16.40
CA PRO A 121 20.69 3.14 15.00
C PRO A 121 20.07 1.95 14.24
N THR A 122 19.11 2.24 13.38
CA THR A 122 18.32 1.22 12.70
C THR A 122 18.26 1.52 11.20
N VAL A 123 18.22 0.49 10.39
CA VAL A 123 17.88 0.59 8.98
C VAL A 123 16.52 -0.05 8.75
N SER A 124 15.57 0.77 8.37
CA SER A 124 14.22 0.30 8.02
C SER A 124 14.14 0.00 6.52
N PHE A 125 13.46 -1.07 6.17
CA PHE A 125 13.28 -1.47 4.78
C PHE A 125 11.85 -1.90 4.48
N ASN A 126 11.45 -1.71 3.23
CA ASN A 126 10.25 -2.28 2.67
C ASN A 126 10.66 -3.38 1.69
N PRO A 127 10.16 -4.60 1.83
CA PRO A 127 10.46 -5.68 0.90
C PRO A 127 9.81 -5.42 -0.46
N SER A 128 10.43 -5.90 -1.53
CA SER A 128 9.77 -5.97 -2.83
C SER A 128 8.67 -7.06 -2.81
N LEU A 129 7.70 -6.94 -3.70
CA LEU A 129 6.50 -7.81 -3.71
C LEU A 129 6.78 -9.31 -3.59
N PRO A 130 7.73 -9.90 -4.34
CA PRO A 130 8.03 -11.34 -4.23
C PRO A 130 8.52 -11.78 -2.85
N PHE A 131 9.07 -10.84 -2.07
CA PHE A 131 9.64 -11.08 -0.73
C PHE A 131 8.74 -10.59 0.41
N ALA A 132 7.60 -9.99 0.11
CA ALA A 132 6.61 -9.52 1.09
C ALA A 132 5.76 -10.69 1.64
N THR A 133 6.41 -11.75 2.07
CA THR A 133 5.82 -12.96 2.66
C THR A 133 6.64 -13.38 3.88
N PRO A 134 6.09 -14.16 4.83
CA PRO A 134 6.86 -14.67 5.95
C PRO A 134 8.13 -15.42 5.51
N SER A 135 8.04 -16.26 4.49
CA SER A 135 9.21 -16.99 3.96
C SER A 135 10.19 -16.06 3.23
N GLY A 136 9.70 -15.04 2.53
CA GLY A 136 10.53 -14.03 1.87
C GLY A 136 11.29 -13.17 2.89
N MET A 137 10.64 -12.77 3.97
CA MET A 137 11.27 -12.04 5.06
C MET A 137 12.33 -12.86 5.79
N GLU A 138 12.08 -14.14 5.99
CA GLU A 138 13.08 -15.05 6.57
C GLU A 138 14.31 -15.24 5.67
N LYS A 139 14.14 -15.26 4.36
CA LYS A 139 15.25 -15.25 3.40
C LYS A 139 16.06 -13.95 3.48
N ILE A 140 15.41 -12.80 3.60
CA ILE A 140 16.06 -11.49 3.80
C ILE A 140 16.86 -11.50 5.10
N ARG A 141 16.25 -11.92 6.20
CA ARG A 141 16.91 -12.03 7.51
C ARG A 141 18.16 -12.92 7.45
N SER A 142 18.02 -14.11 6.91
CA SER A 142 19.13 -15.07 6.78
C SER A 142 20.25 -14.50 5.91
N ARG A 143 19.94 -13.81 4.83
CA ARG A 143 20.93 -13.19 3.97
C ARG A 143 21.67 -12.06 4.68
N LEU A 144 20.97 -11.18 5.38
CA LEU A 144 21.57 -10.06 6.13
C LEU A 144 22.50 -10.58 7.24
N LEU A 145 22.08 -11.58 7.99
CA LEU A 145 22.91 -12.18 9.04
C LEU A 145 24.12 -12.93 8.49
N ARG A 146 24.02 -13.50 7.33
CA ARG A 146 25.13 -14.19 6.66
C ARG A 146 26.14 -13.25 6.04
N GLU A 147 25.67 -12.18 5.39
CA GLU A 147 26.53 -11.19 4.72
C GLU A 147 27.20 -10.23 5.70
N PHE A 148 26.53 -9.90 6.80
CA PHE A 148 27.00 -8.96 7.81
C PHE A 148 26.95 -9.53 9.24
N PRO A 149 27.62 -10.67 9.51
CA PRO A 149 27.50 -11.35 10.79
C PRO A 149 28.08 -10.55 11.96
N THR A 150 29.02 -9.64 11.70
CA THR A 150 29.67 -8.81 12.73
C THR A 150 28.95 -7.49 12.96
N ALA A 151 28.17 -7.02 12.00
CA ALA A 151 27.50 -5.71 12.04
C ALA A 151 26.04 -5.80 12.45
N VAL A 152 25.30 -6.75 11.90
CA VAL A 152 23.86 -6.94 12.15
C VAL A 152 23.65 -7.74 13.43
N ALA A 153 22.92 -7.16 14.39
CA ALA A 153 22.53 -7.84 15.61
C ALA A 153 21.26 -8.66 15.42
N GLU A 154 20.24 -8.03 14.84
CA GLU A 154 18.92 -8.65 14.63
C GLU A 154 18.20 -8.01 13.45
N VAL A 155 17.31 -8.78 12.83
CA VAL A 155 16.34 -8.31 11.84
C VAL A 155 14.95 -8.57 12.40
N SER A 156 14.19 -7.51 12.64
CA SER A 156 12.83 -7.57 13.18
C SER A 156 11.80 -7.26 12.12
N TYR A 157 10.70 -8.01 12.11
CA TYR A 157 9.54 -7.72 11.28
C TYR A 157 8.29 -8.30 11.94
N ASP A 158 7.14 -7.71 11.68
CA ASP A 158 5.87 -8.22 12.20
C ASP A 158 5.34 -9.36 11.31
N ALA A 159 5.69 -10.58 11.65
CA ALA A 159 5.26 -11.78 10.95
C ALA A 159 3.72 -11.88 10.84
N THR A 160 2.99 -11.43 11.85
CA THR A 160 1.52 -11.46 11.87
C THR A 160 0.92 -10.55 10.80
N SER A 161 1.49 -9.38 10.60
CA SER A 161 1.07 -8.46 9.54
C SER A 161 1.33 -9.04 8.15
N PHE A 162 2.45 -9.71 7.95
CA PHE A 162 2.76 -10.39 6.69
C PHE A 162 1.85 -11.60 6.43
N GLU A 163 1.48 -12.35 7.45
CA GLU A 163 0.52 -13.47 7.33
C GLU A 163 -0.88 -12.98 6.99
N LYS A 164 -1.37 -11.93 7.64
CA LYS A 164 -2.70 -11.36 7.36
C LYS A 164 -2.86 -10.90 5.93
N VAL A 165 -1.82 -10.31 5.34
CA VAL A 165 -1.83 -9.86 3.96
C VAL A 165 -1.82 -11.02 2.97
N ASN A 166 -1.14 -12.13 3.30
CA ASN A 166 -1.05 -13.30 2.43
C ASN A 166 -2.14 -14.35 2.66
N GLY A 167 -2.76 -14.39 3.85
CA GLY A 167 -3.81 -15.35 4.23
C GLY A 167 -5.23 -14.89 3.98
N GLY A 168 -5.44 -13.71 3.43
CA GLY A 168 -6.75 -13.12 3.18
C GLY A 168 -7.43 -13.57 1.87
N PHE A 169 -7.00 -14.67 1.29
CA PHE A 169 -7.60 -15.25 0.08
C PHE A 169 -7.82 -16.74 0.22
#